data_06732c33870e3d340f7a3cd68442e248
#
_entry.id   06732c33870e3d340f7a3cd68442e248
#
_cell.length_a   1.000
_cell.length_b   1.000
_cell.length_c   1.000
_cell.angle_alpha   90.00
_cell.angle_beta   90.00
_cell.angle_gamma   90.00
#
_symmetry.space_group_name_H-M   'P 1'
#
loop_
_entity.id
_entity.type
_entity.pdbx_description
1 polymer ?
#
loop_
_entity_poly.entity_id
_entity_poly.type
_entity_poly.pdbx_seq_one_letter_code
_entity_poly.pdbx_strand_id
1 'polypeptide(L)'
;MPYDTRQSTRRTTRSTVCAAKVQEARPYRGGIVGQAWPFRVRADAFRRIRPLTPAARCSAAIEVLTDIAERRRPAADALKDWGLAHRFAGSGDRAGIASLVYDALRRRASAAWIMGADTPRAILIGTLRLQQGLAAASVAALFTGERFAPPPLSDDERLRLDGGTLQDAPPEVAGDAPAFVLPDLAALLGDDLIPELKALARRAPLDIRVNALRGGRDAILPALAAFDAAPTPHAPAGLRVPIGADGRGPALHVEAEFLEGWYEIQDEGSQLAALLAAPRAGETIVDLCAGGGGKTLALAAETGNGARLIATDGDPRRLAPIHERLRRSGAQAEVRTPRSGKARADILEDLDGKVDRVVVDAPCTGSGTWRRNPDAKWRLRPGSLALRTAEQAQVLDRAARLVRPGGRIVYITCSLLAAENDAAVQALVSGWRGRFDVVPPDDVLAAGPDSLRAAVRTTAHGVQMSPLRTGTDGFYVAVIARKA
;
A
#
# COMPACT_ATOMS: atom_id res chain seq x y z
N MET A 1 -48.06 29.89 39.55
CA MET A 1 -48.31 31.24 40.15
C MET A 1 -46.97 31.92 40.34
N PRO A 2 -46.95 33.22 40.16
CA PRO A 2 -46.20 33.87 39.07
C PRO A 2 -45.28 35.00 39.57
N TYR A 3 -44.72 35.71 38.60
CA TYR A 3 -44.11 37.10 38.62
C TYR A 3 -42.67 37.15 39.16
N ASP A 4 -41.71 37.88 38.55
CA ASP A 4 -41.88 39.22 37.98
C ASP A 4 -40.69 39.52 37.00
N THR A 5 -41.04 40.24 35.99
CA THR A 5 -40.20 40.97 35.02
C THR A 5 -39.53 42.16 35.65
N ARG A 6 -38.28 42.52 35.23
CA ARG A 6 -37.90 43.91 34.96
C ARG A 6 -36.77 44.04 33.97
N GLN A 7 -37.06 44.81 32.95
CA GLN A 7 -36.14 45.43 31.96
C GLN A 7 -35.20 46.43 32.63
N SER A 8 -33.99 46.56 32.06
CA SER A 8 -33.32 47.86 32.04
C SER A 8 -32.17 47.86 31.02
N THR A 9 -32.36 48.55 29.94
CA THR A 9 -31.61 49.61 29.28
C THR A 9 -30.26 49.30 28.61
N ARG A 10 -30.29 49.53 27.32
CA ARG A 10 -29.24 49.75 26.31
C ARG A 10 -28.13 50.67 26.82
N ARG A 11 -26.88 50.27 26.52
CA ARG A 11 -25.80 51.23 26.22
C ARG A 11 -25.01 50.75 25.01
N THR A 12 -25.18 51.49 23.92
CA THR A 12 -24.34 51.52 22.73
C THR A 12 -22.96 52.07 23.09
N THR A 13 -21.92 51.34 22.77
CA THR A 13 -20.58 51.94 22.64
C THR A 13 -19.98 51.56 21.27
N ARG A 14 -19.61 52.61 20.57
CA ARG A 14 -19.05 52.66 19.21
C ARG A 14 -17.75 51.86 19.12
N SER A 15 -17.68 51.06 18.05
CA SER A 15 -16.43 50.46 17.56
C SER A 15 -15.50 51.55 17.03
N THR A 16 -14.29 51.57 17.55
CA THR A 16 -13.19 52.33 16.97
C THR A 16 -12.33 51.36 16.16
N VAL A 17 -12.41 51.56 14.84
CA VAL A 17 -11.55 50.84 13.88
C VAL A 17 -10.14 51.41 14.00
N CYS A 18 -9.21 50.59 14.44
CA CYS A 18 -7.78 50.91 14.42
C CYS A 18 -7.20 50.47 13.08
N ALA A 19 -7.00 51.37 12.16
CA ALA A 19 -6.28 51.18 10.90
C ALA A 19 -4.79 51.03 11.17
N ALA A 20 -4.23 49.83 11.00
CA ALA A 20 -2.79 49.61 11.01
C ALA A 20 -2.20 50.04 9.68
N LYS A 21 -1.30 51.03 9.74
CA LYS A 21 -0.54 51.55 8.59
C LYS A 21 0.39 50.45 8.04
N VAL A 22 0.24 50.18 6.76
CA VAL A 22 1.24 49.47 5.95
C VAL A 22 2.47 50.39 5.83
N GLN A 23 3.60 49.98 6.40
CA GLN A 23 4.88 50.63 6.18
C GLN A 23 5.49 50.10 4.87
N GLU A 24 5.59 50.96 3.88
CA GLU A 24 6.34 50.72 2.64
C GLU A 24 7.82 50.54 2.94
N ALA A 25 8.34 49.34 2.55
CA ALA A 25 9.78 49.05 2.58
C ALA A 25 10.47 49.84 1.45
N ARG A 26 11.44 50.71 1.83
CA ARG A 26 12.32 51.46 0.92
C ARG A 26 13.26 50.48 0.18
N PRO A 27 13.57 50.68 -1.09
CA PRO A 27 14.54 49.88 -1.82
C PRO A 27 15.99 50.19 -1.37
N TYR A 28 16.72 49.13 -1.10
CA TYR A 28 18.14 49.15 -0.82
C TYR A 28 18.93 49.48 -2.11
N ARG A 29 19.53 50.70 -2.20
CA ARG A 29 20.48 51.03 -3.25
C ARG A 29 21.89 50.59 -2.80
N GLY A 30 22.40 49.53 -3.36
CA GLY A 30 23.78 49.16 -3.30
C GLY A 30 24.19 48.61 -4.68
N GLY A 31 24.87 49.48 -5.45
CA GLY A 31 25.33 49.12 -6.79
C GLY A 31 26.56 48.21 -6.70
N ILE A 32 26.48 47.10 -7.46
CA ILE A 32 27.67 46.43 -8.00
C ILE A 32 27.45 46.29 -9.49
N VAL A 33 28.33 46.93 -10.22
CA VAL A 33 28.38 46.99 -11.69
C VAL A 33 28.67 45.61 -12.25
N GLY A 34 27.85 45.20 -13.16
CA GLY A 34 27.91 44.39 -14.33
C GLY A 34 28.95 43.28 -14.44
N GLN A 35 28.40 42.08 -14.61
CA GLN A 35 28.80 41.21 -15.73
C GLN A 35 27.53 40.47 -16.19
N ALA A 36 27.00 40.86 -17.33
CA ALA A 36 25.93 40.15 -18.01
C ALA A 36 26.51 38.81 -18.53
N TRP A 37 26.07 37.70 -17.93
CA TRP A 37 26.34 36.38 -18.45
C TRP A 37 25.45 36.15 -19.69
N PRO A 38 26.05 35.87 -20.86
CA PRO A 38 25.26 35.67 -22.06
C PRO A 38 24.74 34.23 -22.18
N PHE A 39 23.88 33.78 -21.26
CA PHE A 39 23.05 32.63 -21.54
C PHE A 39 21.68 33.13 -22.05
N ARG A 40 21.63 33.50 -23.34
CA ARG A 40 20.38 33.46 -24.09
C ARG A 40 19.96 32.00 -24.13
N VAL A 41 19.11 31.55 -23.21
CA VAL A 41 18.33 30.33 -23.37
C VAL A 41 17.48 30.56 -24.62
N ARG A 42 17.85 29.93 -25.73
CA ARG A 42 17.04 29.88 -26.93
C ARG A 42 15.70 29.27 -26.52
N ALA A 43 14.66 30.05 -26.52
CA ALA A 43 13.27 29.64 -26.26
C ALA A 43 12.76 28.59 -27.27
N ASP A 44 13.52 28.33 -28.33
CA ASP A 44 13.13 27.45 -29.43
C ASP A 44 13.55 25.98 -29.25
N ALA A 45 14.18 25.60 -28.16
CA ALA A 45 14.71 24.24 -27.95
C ALA A 45 13.78 23.31 -27.15
N PHE A 46 12.64 23.75 -26.65
CA PHE A 46 11.60 22.85 -26.17
C PHE A 46 10.83 22.30 -27.38
N ARG A 47 11.42 21.36 -28.10
CA ARG A 47 10.65 20.45 -28.94
C ARG A 47 9.53 19.90 -28.05
N ARG A 48 8.29 20.34 -28.24
CA ARG A 48 7.13 19.72 -27.59
C ARG A 48 7.19 18.25 -27.93
N ILE A 49 7.59 17.42 -26.95
CA ILE A 49 7.55 15.98 -27.07
C ILE A 49 6.07 15.65 -27.32
N ARG A 50 5.74 15.21 -28.53
CA ARG A 50 4.35 14.81 -28.83
C ARG A 50 4.05 13.57 -28.01
N PRO A 51 2.94 13.51 -27.28
CA PRO A 51 2.55 12.30 -26.58
C PRO A 51 2.49 11.11 -27.52
N LEU A 52 2.84 9.92 -27.01
CA LEU A 52 2.66 8.68 -27.74
C LEU A 52 1.19 8.47 -28.06
N THR A 53 0.91 7.96 -29.26
CA THR A 53 -0.44 7.53 -29.62
C THR A 53 -0.88 6.37 -28.72
N PRO A 54 -2.19 6.15 -28.53
CA PRO A 54 -2.68 4.95 -27.82
C PRO A 54 -2.12 3.64 -28.38
N ALA A 55 -2.02 3.53 -29.70
CA ALA A 55 -1.43 2.37 -30.40
C ALA A 55 0.07 2.18 -30.05
N ALA A 56 0.85 3.26 -30.05
CA ALA A 56 2.27 3.20 -29.67
C ALA A 56 2.45 2.83 -28.18
N ARG A 57 1.54 3.24 -27.29
CA ARG A 57 1.55 2.77 -25.89
C ARG A 57 1.24 1.29 -25.77
N CYS A 58 0.38 0.74 -26.64
CA CYS A 58 0.15 -0.72 -26.72
C CYS A 58 1.40 -1.48 -27.14
N SER A 59 2.14 -1.01 -28.16
CA SER A 59 3.44 -1.61 -28.54
C SER A 59 4.43 -1.61 -27.38
N ALA A 60 4.59 -0.47 -26.70
CA ALA A 60 5.46 -0.34 -25.55
C ALA A 60 5.04 -1.25 -24.39
N ALA A 61 3.74 -1.40 -24.14
CA ALA A 61 3.22 -2.29 -23.11
C ALA A 61 3.52 -3.77 -23.44
N ILE A 62 3.40 -4.19 -24.71
CA ILE A 62 3.75 -5.54 -25.17
C ILE A 62 5.26 -5.78 -24.94
N GLU A 63 6.13 -4.81 -25.29
CA GLU A 63 7.57 -4.90 -25.09
C GLU A 63 7.92 -5.09 -23.61
N VAL A 64 7.34 -4.29 -22.70
CA VAL A 64 7.54 -4.41 -21.24
C VAL A 64 7.02 -5.74 -20.71
N LEU A 65 5.83 -6.19 -21.16
CA LEU A 65 5.27 -7.49 -20.77
C LEU A 65 6.15 -8.65 -21.23
N THR A 66 6.78 -8.53 -22.40
CA THR A 66 7.74 -9.51 -22.93
C THR A 66 8.97 -9.59 -22.03
N ASP A 67 9.55 -8.44 -21.66
CA ASP A 67 10.69 -8.38 -20.75
C ASP A 67 10.36 -8.99 -19.37
N ILE A 68 9.17 -8.71 -18.85
CA ILE A 68 8.69 -9.30 -17.57
C ILE A 68 8.59 -10.83 -17.69
N ALA A 69 8.00 -11.34 -18.78
CA ALA A 69 7.78 -12.77 -18.98
C ALA A 69 9.09 -13.54 -19.16
N GLU A 70 9.99 -13.05 -20.02
CA GLU A 70 11.26 -13.69 -20.34
C GLU A 70 12.24 -13.68 -19.16
N ARG A 71 12.40 -12.52 -18.53
CA ARG A 71 13.36 -12.35 -17.42
C ARG A 71 12.78 -12.62 -16.05
N ARG A 72 11.46 -12.83 -15.94
CA ARG A 72 10.75 -13.11 -14.68
C ARG A 72 11.04 -12.08 -13.57
N ARG A 73 11.13 -10.81 -13.96
CA ARG A 73 11.50 -9.70 -13.07
C ARG A 73 10.28 -8.89 -12.61
N PRO A 74 10.42 -8.08 -11.55
CA PRO A 74 9.35 -7.18 -11.11
C PRO A 74 8.93 -6.20 -12.20
N ALA A 75 7.62 -5.97 -12.32
CA ALA A 75 7.07 -5.04 -13.32
C ALA A 75 7.60 -3.60 -13.12
N ALA A 76 7.80 -3.17 -11.89
CA ALA A 76 8.36 -1.85 -11.59
C ALA A 76 9.77 -1.66 -12.17
N ASP A 77 10.63 -2.71 -12.09
CA ASP A 77 11.99 -2.66 -12.63
C ASP A 77 11.98 -2.65 -14.17
N ALA A 78 11.11 -3.49 -14.79
CA ALA A 78 10.96 -3.50 -16.25
C ALA A 78 10.46 -2.15 -16.79
N LEU A 79 9.47 -1.55 -16.15
CA LEU A 79 8.94 -0.22 -16.50
C LEU A 79 9.98 0.88 -16.31
N LYS A 80 10.76 0.83 -15.23
CA LYS A 80 11.84 1.77 -14.96
C LYS A 80 12.91 1.72 -16.05
N ASP A 81 13.40 0.52 -16.38
CA ASP A 81 14.44 0.33 -17.38
C ASP A 81 13.95 0.71 -18.77
N TRP A 82 12.71 0.33 -19.12
CA TRP A 82 12.09 0.78 -20.35
C TRP A 82 12.06 2.31 -20.43
N GLY A 83 11.62 2.98 -19.35
CA GLY A 83 11.59 4.43 -19.29
C GLY A 83 12.97 5.10 -19.37
N LEU A 84 14.04 4.46 -18.88
CA LEU A 84 15.41 4.96 -19.01
C LEU A 84 15.94 4.80 -20.45
N ALA A 85 15.58 3.71 -21.14
CA ALA A 85 15.94 3.48 -22.54
C ALA A 85 15.16 4.38 -23.51
N HIS A 86 13.91 4.74 -23.16
CA HIS A 86 13.00 5.52 -24.02
C HIS A 86 12.74 6.92 -23.47
N ARG A 87 13.80 7.76 -23.44
CA ARG A 87 13.76 9.11 -22.85
C ARG A 87 12.80 10.07 -23.55
N PHE A 88 12.35 9.77 -24.76
CA PHE A 88 11.33 10.53 -25.47
C PHE A 88 9.92 10.37 -24.88
N ALA A 89 9.64 9.30 -24.13
CA ALA A 89 8.36 9.09 -23.47
C ALA A 89 8.25 10.00 -22.23
N GLY A 90 7.27 10.91 -22.27
CA GLY A 90 6.97 11.81 -21.17
C GLY A 90 6.37 11.07 -19.95
N SER A 91 6.20 11.78 -18.84
CA SER A 91 5.59 11.22 -17.62
C SER A 91 4.19 10.65 -17.87
N GLY A 92 3.39 11.34 -18.68
CA GLY A 92 2.06 10.90 -19.09
C GLY A 92 2.06 9.60 -19.88
N ASP A 93 3.03 9.43 -20.81
CA ASP A 93 3.18 8.21 -21.59
C ASP A 93 3.64 7.04 -20.73
N ARG A 94 4.65 7.25 -19.89
CA ARG A 94 5.15 6.22 -18.96
C ARG A 94 4.06 5.72 -18.04
N ALA A 95 3.24 6.63 -17.51
CA ALA A 95 2.14 6.25 -16.65
C ALA A 95 1.02 5.52 -17.42
N GLY A 96 0.71 5.91 -18.67
CA GLY A 96 -0.24 5.19 -19.53
C GLY A 96 0.25 3.78 -19.86
N ILE A 97 1.53 3.60 -20.19
CA ILE A 97 2.15 2.29 -20.42
C ILE A 97 2.12 1.45 -19.14
N ALA A 98 2.49 2.02 -17.98
CA ALA A 98 2.43 1.31 -16.70
C ALA A 98 1.00 0.85 -16.38
N SER A 99 0.00 1.69 -16.64
CA SER A 99 -1.42 1.33 -16.47
C SER A 99 -1.79 0.09 -17.30
N LEU A 100 -1.42 0.06 -18.59
CA LEU A 100 -1.66 -1.09 -19.49
C LEU A 100 -0.96 -2.36 -18.99
N VAL A 101 0.31 -2.24 -18.59
CA VAL A 101 1.11 -3.38 -18.09
C VAL A 101 0.51 -3.94 -16.80
N TYR A 102 0.18 -3.10 -15.82
CA TYR A 102 -0.42 -3.56 -14.58
C TYR A 102 -1.82 -4.15 -14.77
N ASP A 103 -2.63 -3.61 -15.69
CA ASP A 103 -3.93 -4.17 -16.00
C ASP A 103 -3.80 -5.53 -16.69
N ALA A 104 -2.84 -5.67 -17.60
CA ALA A 104 -2.53 -6.96 -18.24
C ALA A 104 -2.09 -8.01 -17.19
N LEU A 105 -1.30 -7.63 -16.22
CA LEU A 105 -0.90 -8.53 -15.13
C LEU A 105 -2.04 -8.85 -14.16
N ARG A 106 -3.03 -7.95 -13.99
CA ARG A 106 -4.26 -8.24 -13.23
C ARG A 106 -5.10 -9.30 -13.87
N ARG A 107 -5.20 -9.27 -15.21
CA ARG A 107 -6.09 -10.09 -16.04
C ARG A 107 -5.37 -11.15 -16.84
N ARG A 108 -4.14 -11.52 -16.46
CA ARG A 108 -3.29 -12.38 -17.27
C ARG A 108 -3.97 -13.71 -17.62
N ALA A 109 -4.52 -14.42 -16.64
CA ALA A 109 -5.10 -15.74 -16.88
C ALA A 109 -6.42 -15.63 -17.66
N SER A 110 -7.30 -14.72 -17.27
CA SER A 110 -8.58 -14.50 -17.96
C SER A 110 -8.39 -13.94 -19.36
N ALA A 111 -7.44 -13.05 -19.58
CA ALA A 111 -7.11 -12.53 -20.92
C ALA A 111 -6.48 -13.60 -21.82
N ALA A 112 -5.55 -14.38 -21.29
CA ALA A 112 -4.96 -15.51 -22.02
C ALA A 112 -6.01 -16.56 -22.40
N TRP A 113 -6.97 -16.84 -21.52
CA TRP A 113 -8.06 -17.77 -21.73
C TRP A 113 -8.94 -17.35 -22.90
N ILE A 114 -9.48 -16.13 -22.90
CA ILE A 114 -10.36 -15.67 -23.99
C ILE A 114 -9.61 -15.57 -25.32
N MET A 115 -8.31 -15.28 -25.29
CA MET A 115 -7.47 -15.18 -26.49
C MET A 115 -6.85 -16.52 -26.92
N GLY A 116 -6.96 -17.57 -26.11
CA GLY A 116 -6.42 -18.90 -26.39
C GLY A 116 -4.88 -18.96 -26.43
N ALA A 117 -4.17 -17.96 -25.89
CA ALA A 117 -2.72 -17.90 -25.88
C ALA A 117 -2.17 -17.10 -24.69
N ASP A 118 -1.16 -17.64 -23.99
CA ASP A 118 -0.45 -16.95 -22.87
C ASP A 118 0.78 -16.19 -23.42
N THR A 119 0.56 -15.30 -24.38
CA THR A 119 1.59 -14.42 -24.92
C THR A 119 1.37 -12.97 -24.49
N PRO A 120 2.41 -12.14 -24.33
CA PRO A 120 2.27 -10.72 -23.98
C PRO A 120 1.27 -9.96 -24.84
N ARG A 121 1.25 -10.25 -26.16
CA ARG A 121 0.34 -9.65 -27.11
C ARG A 121 -1.11 -10.10 -26.85
N ALA A 122 -1.35 -11.40 -26.75
CA ALA A 122 -2.69 -11.95 -26.49
C ALA A 122 -3.24 -11.46 -25.14
N ILE A 123 -2.41 -11.44 -24.10
CA ILE A 123 -2.78 -10.91 -22.78
C ILE A 123 -3.19 -9.45 -22.89
N LEU A 124 -2.44 -8.60 -23.61
CA LEU A 124 -2.80 -7.20 -23.77
C LEU A 124 -4.13 -7.05 -24.53
N ILE A 125 -4.31 -7.77 -25.63
CA ILE A 125 -5.56 -7.74 -26.43
C ILE A 125 -6.76 -8.11 -25.54
N GLY A 126 -6.70 -9.25 -24.85
CA GLY A 126 -7.76 -9.69 -23.94
C GLY A 126 -8.02 -8.70 -22.80
N THR A 127 -6.97 -8.08 -22.28
CA THR A 127 -7.09 -7.06 -21.21
C THR A 127 -7.81 -5.81 -21.67
N LEU A 128 -7.55 -5.33 -22.88
CA LEU A 128 -8.25 -4.16 -23.44
C LEU A 128 -9.77 -4.39 -23.48
N ARG A 129 -10.21 -5.63 -23.75
CA ARG A 129 -11.63 -6.01 -23.68
C ARG A 129 -12.11 -6.15 -22.22
N LEU A 130 -11.44 -6.99 -21.42
CA LEU A 130 -11.93 -7.39 -20.08
C LEU A 130 -11.83 -6.28 -19.03
N GLN A 131 -10.76 -5.48 -19.07
CA GLN A 131 -10.48 -4.47 -18.05
C GLN A 131 -10.89 -3.07 -18.48
N GLN A 132 -10.73 -2.74 -19.77
CA GLN A 132 -11.10 -1.42 -20.30
C GLN A 132 -12.46 -1.41 -21.00
N GLY A 133 -13.09 -2.57 -21.18
CA GLY A 133 -14.42 -2.69 -21.79
C GLY A 133 -14.47 -2.30 -23.28
N LEU A 134 -13.32 -2.31 -23.98
CA LEU A 134 -13.28 -1.90 -25.37
C LEU A 134 -13.98 -2.93 -26.28
N ALA A 135 -14.82 -2.46 -27.19
CA ALA A 135 -15.37 -3.28 -28.25
C ALA A 135 -14.25 -3.77 -29.19
N ALA A 136 -14.42 -4.93 -29.82
CA ALA A 136 -13.42 -5.54 -30.71
C ALA A 136 -12.94 -4.59 -31.81
N ALA A 137 -13.84 -3.81 -32.43
CA ALA A 137 -13.48 -2.81 -33.42
C ALA A 137 -12.54 -1.72 -32.86
N SER A 138 -12.77 -1.28 -31.60
CA SER A 138 -11.92 -0.30 -30.94
C SER A 138 -10.53 -0.87 -30.60
N VAL A 139 -10.47 -2.14 -30.22
CA VAL A 139 -9.19 -2.84 -30.02
C VAL A 139 -8.46 -2.97 -31.37
N ALA A 140 -9.13 -3.40 -32.43
CA ALA A 140 -8.54 -3.53 -33.76
C ALA A 140 -7.96 -2.21 -34.28
N ALA A 141 -8.58 -1.08 -33.98
CA ALA A 141 -8.09 0.26 -34.32
C ALA A 141 -6.76 0.66 -33.65
N LEU A 142 -6.35 -0.04 -32.59
CA LEU A 142 -5.05 0.15 -31.92
C LEU A 142 -3.95 -0.74 -32.54
N PHE A 143 -4.31 -1.73 -33.36
CA PHE A 143 -3.42 -2.72 -33.97
C PHE A 143 -3.44 -2.56 -35.48
N THR A 144 -2.86 -1.47 -35.98
CA THR A 144 -2.93 -1.09 -37.40
C THR A 144 -1.71 -1.50 -38.23
N GLY A 145 -0.60 -1.85 -37.59
CA GLY A 145 0.68 -2.06 -38.27
C GLY A 145 1.35 -0.78 -38.77
N GLU A 146 0.74 0.38 -38.56
CA GLU A 146 1.36 1.66 -38.89
C GLU A 146 2.57 1.95 -37.99
N ARG A 147 3.32 3.02 -38.32
CA ARG A 147 4.50 3.39 -37.55
C ARG A 147 4.22 3.47 -36.05
N PHE A 148 4.93 2.65 -35.28
CA PHE A 148 4.83 2.50 -33.82
C PHE A 148 3.58 1.79 -33.29
N ALA A 149 2.61 1.44 -34.12
CA ALA A 149 1.49 0.60 -33.73
C ALA A 149 1.86 -0.89 -33.77
N PRO A 150 1.21 -1.75 -32.94
CA PRO A 150 1.39 -3.18 -33.08
C PRO A 150 0.85 -3.68 -34.43
N PRO A 151 1.33 -4.84 -34.95
CA PRO A 151 0.80 -5.44 -36.16
C PRO A 151 -0.73 -5.62 -36.09
N PRO A 152 -1.44 -5.61 -37.24
CA PRO A 152 -2.88 -5.85 -37.30
C PRO A 152 -3.28 -7.15 -36.59
N LEU A 153 -4.51 -7.19 -36.06
CA LEU A 153 -5.05 -8.43 -35.48
C LEU A 153 -5.19 -9.48 -36.58
N SER A 154 -4.78 -10.73 -36.31
CA SER A 154 -5.08 -11.87 -37.15
C SER A 154 -6.57 -12.18 -37.10
N ASP A 155 -7.05 -13.01 -38.07
CA ASP A 155 -8.46 -13.42 -38.09
C ASP A 155 -8.82 -14.28 -36.87
N ASP A 156 -7.89 -15.12 -36.37
CA ASP A 156 -8.07 -15.89 -35.12
C ASP A 156 -8.15 -14.94 -33.90
N GLU A 157 -7.28 -13.94 -33.79
CA GLU A 157 -7.35 -12.94 -32.71
C GLU A 157 -8.67 -12.16 -32.73
N ARG A 158 -9.20 -11.82 -33.93
CA ARG A 158 -10.49 -11.15 -34.06
C ARG A 158 -11.64 -12.06 -33.61
N LEU A 159 -11.66 -13.31 -34.11
CA LEU A 159 -12.68 -14.28 -33.74
C LEU A 159 -12.72 -14.52 -32.22
N ARG A 160 -11.55 -14.70 -31.60
CA ARG A 160 -11.44 -14.88 -30.14
C ARG A 160 -11.82 -13.64 -29.36
N LEU A 161 -11.46 -12.47 -29.84
CA LEU A 161 -11.81 -11.21 -29.22
C LEU A 161 -13.34 -10.98 -29.25
N ASP A 162 -14.03 -11.35 -30.29
CA ASP A 162 -15.49 -11.24 -30.40
C ASP A 162 -16.21 -12.30 -29.58
N GLY A 163 -15.80 -13.57 -29.70
CA GLY A 163 -16.49 -14.73 -29.13
C GLY A 163 -16.00 -15.21 -27.76
N GLY A 164 -14.82 -14.78 -27.33
CA GLY A 164 -14.22 -15.28 -26.09
C GLY A 164 -15.05 -14.96 -24.83
N THR A 165 -15.27 -15.97 -23.99
CA THR A 165 -16.07 -15.87 -22.77
C THR A 165 -15.32 -16.47 -21.58
N LEU A 166 -15.66 -16.04 -20.36
CA LEU A 166 -15.21 -16.62 -19.10
C LEU A 166 -16.27 -17.56 -18.49
N GLN A 167 -17.36 -17.83 -19.21
CA GLN A 167 -18.29 -18.89 -18.84
C GLN A 167 -17.50 -20.19 -18.74
N ASP A 168 -17.66 -21.08 -17.94
CA ASP A 168 -16.93 -22.35 -17.78
C ASP A 168 -15.41 -22.25 -17.59
N ALA A 169 -14.89 -21.04 -17.31
CA ALA A 169 -13.48 -20.86 -16.99
C ALA A 169 -13.15 -21.48 -15.62
N PRO A 170 -12.04 -22.23 -15.48
CA PRO A 170 -11.67 -22.81 -14.22
C PRO A 170 -11.33 -21.72 -13.19
N PRO A 171 -11.36 -22.04 -11.86
CA PRO A 171 -11.22 -21.06 -10.79
C PRO A 171 -9.97 -20.17 -10.89
N GLU A 172 -8.83 -20.72 -11.31
CA GLU A 172 -7.57 -19.99 -11.51
C GLU A 172 -7.66 -18.93 -12.61
N VAL A 173 -8.47 -19.20 -13.63
CA VAL A 173 -8.75 -18.27 -14.71
C VAL A 173 -9.81 -17.25 -14.30
N ALA A 174 -10.91 -17.70 -13.71
CA ALA A 174 -12.01 -16.83 -13.28
C ALA A 174 -11.58 -15.83 -12.22
N GLY A 175 -10.59 -16.21 -11.38
CA GLY A 175 -10.02 -15.40 -10.31
C GLY A 175 -8.68 -14.72 -10.67
N ASP A 176 -8.11 -14.99 -11.84
CA ASP A 176 -6.78 -14.49 -12.22
C ASP A 176 -5.71 -14.79 -11.15
N ALA A 177 -5.61 -16.02 -10.67
CA ALA A 177 -4.69 -16.43 -9.62
C ALA A 177 -3.89 -17.69 -10.00
N PRO A 178 -2.68 -17.90 -9.45
CA PRO A 178 -1.93 -19.14 -9.66
C PRO A 178 -2.68 -20.35 -9.09
N ALA A 179 -2.81 -21.43 -9.87
CA ALA A 179 -3.59 -22.61 -9.48
C ALA A 179 -3.12 -23.23 -8.15
N PHE A 180 -1.82 -23.24 -7.86
CA PHE A 180 -1.27 -23.91 -6.69
C PHE A 180 -1.64 -23.28 -5.34
N VAL A 181 -2.09 -21.99 -5.31
CA VAL A 181 -2.55 -21.33 -4.07
C VAL A 181 -4.05 -21.46 -3.83
N LEU A 182 -4.80 -21.95 -4.82
CA LEU A 182 -6.26 -22.03 -4.71
C LEU A 182 -6.75 -22.95 -3.60
N PRO A 183 -6.12 -24.12 -3.31
CA PRO A 183 -6.56 -24.95 -2.18
C PRO A 183 -6.53 -24.21 -0.86
N ASP A 184 -5.43 -23.47 -0.55
CA ASP A 184 -5.29 -22.71 0.67
C ASP A 184 -6.29 -21.54 0.73
N LEU A 185 -6.46 -20.82 -0.39
CA LEU A 185 -7.42 -19.73 -0.48
C LEU A 185 -8.87 -20.24 -0.37
N ALA A 186 -9.20 -21.38 -0.97
CA ALA A 186 -10.52 -21.97 -0.86
C ALA A 186 -10.85 -22.40 0.57
N ALA A 187 -9.88 -22.94 1.29
CA ALA A 187 -10.04 -23.33 2.70
C ALA A 187 -10.36 -22.12 3.59
N LEU A 188 -9.77 -20.94 3.31
CA LEU A 188 -10.05 -19.70 4.03
C LEU A 188 -11.37 -19.05 3.58
N LEU A 189 -11.61 -18.99 2.28
CA LEU A 189 -12.62 -18.09 1.68
C LEU A 189 -13.95 -18.80 1.39
N GLY A 190 -13.94 -20.12 1.20
CA GLY A 190 -15.15 -20.88 0.83
C GLY A 190 -15.84 -20.32 -0.41
N ASP A 191 -17.11 -20.01 -0.31
CA ASP A 191 -17.92 -19.47 -1.41
C ASP A 191 -17.48 -18.05 -1.84
N ASP A 192 -16.75 -17.32 -0.99
CA ASP A 192 -16.18 -16.01 -1.31
C ASP A 192 -14.93 -16.11 -2.21
N LEU A 193 -14.41 -17.30 -2.54
CA LEU A 193 -13.13 -17.47 -3.28
C LEU A 193 -13.09 -16.63 -4.56
N ILE A 194 -14.00 -16.86 -5.49
CA ILE A 194 -13.99 -16.13 -6.77
C ILE A 194 -14.34 -14.65 -6.62
N PRO A 195 -15.34 -14.25 -5.82
CA PRO A 195 -15.56 -12.85 -5.50
C PRO A 195 -14.33 -12.13 -4.92
N GLU A 196 -13.60 -12.74 -3.99
CA GLU A 196 -12.40 -12.18 -3.38
C GLU A 196 -11.25 -12.06 -4.37
N LEU A 197 -10.99 -13.09 -5.18
CA LEU A 197 -9.97 -13.05 -6.22
C LEU A 197 -10.26 -11.96 -7.26
N LYS A 198 -11.53 -11.76 -7.63
CA LYS A 198 -11.95 -10.63 -8.48
C LYS A 198 -11.73 -9.29 -7.80
N ALA A 199 -11.93 -9.18 -6.48
CA ALA A 199 -11.64 -7.97 -5.73
C ALA A 199 -10.12 -7.68 -5.65
N LEU A 200 -9.29 -8.71 -5.49
CA LEU A 200 -7.83 -8.63 -5.57
C LEU A 200 -7.31 -8.26 -6.97
N ALA A 201 -8.09 -8.51 -8.02
CA ALA A 201 -7.77 -8.11 -9.38
C ALA A 201 -8.19 -6.66 -9.71
N ARG A 202 -8.95 -5.98 -8.85
CA ARG A 202 -9.27 -4.55 -9.00
C ARG A 202 -8.07 -3.69 -8.66
N ARG A 203 -8.09 -2.42 -9.08
CA ARG A 203 -7.09 -1.44 -8.64
C ARG A 203 -7.34 -1.06 -7.18
N ALA A 204 -6.27 -0.99 -6.40
CA ALA A 204 -6.35 -0.54 -5.01
C ALA A 204 -6.65 0.96 -4.94
N PRO A 205 -7.42 1.43 -3.96
CA PRO A 205 -7.59 2.84 -3.70
C PRO A 205 -6.28 3.46 -3.18
N LEU A 206 -6.22 4.79 -3.18
CA LEU A 206 -5.13 5.54 -2.57
C LEU A 206 -5.57 5.98 -1.17
N ASP A 207 -5.05 5.31 -0.16
CA ASP A 207 -5.33 5.63 1.23
C ASP A 207 -4.16 6.34 1.88
N ILE A 208 -4.46 7.27 2.76
CA ILE A 208 -3.50 7.98 3.60
C ILE A 208 -3.88 7.81 5.07
N ARG A 209 -2.89 7.78 5.95
CA ARG A 209 -3.05 7.82 7.39
C ARG A 209 -2.68 9.19 7.90
N VAL A 210 -3.62 9.90 8.49
CA VAL A 210 -3.38 11.17 9.15
C VAL A 210 -2.49 10.95 10.38
N ASN A 211 -1.54 11.84 10.60
CA ASN A 211 -0.60 11.78 11.71
C ASN A 211 -1.19 12.46 12.96
N ALA A 212 -1.66 11.68 13.91
CA ALA A 212 -2.23 12.19 15.15
C ALA A 212 -1.26 13.05 16.00
N LEU A 213 0.05 12.94 15.77
CA LEU A 213 1.05 13.83 16.42
C LEU A 213 1.00 15.27 15.88
N ARG A 214 0.40 15.50 14.71
CA ARG A 214 0.24 16.82 14.09
C ARG A 214 -1.18 17.36 14.27
N GLY A 215 -2.16 16.47 14.24
CA GLY A 215 -3.57 16.84 14.40
C GLY A 215 -4.52 15.73 13.96
N GLY A 216 -5.80 15.94 14.17
CA GLY A 216 -6.84 15.01 13.77
C GLY A 216 -7.18 15.09 12.27
N ARG A 217 -7.96 14.12 11.80
CA ARG A 217 -8.44 14.00 10.43
C ARG A 217 -9.17 15.28 9.95
N ASP A 218 -10.00 15.86 10.81
CA ASP A 218 -10.80 17.04 10.46
C ASP A 218 -9.93 18.29 10.23
N ALA A 219 -8.76 18.35 10.85
CA ALA A 219 -7.83 19.48 10.66
C ALA A 219 -7.20 19.51 9.27
N ILE A 220 -6.98 18.34 8.65
CA ILE A 220 -6.32 18.25 7.32
C ILE A 220 -7.31 18.14 6.16
N LEU A 221 -8.56 17.72 6.39
CA LEU A 221 -9.54 17.55 5.33
C LEU A 221 -9.71 18.77 4.41
N PRO A 222 -9.74 20.03 4.92
CA PRO A 222 -9.85 21.21 4.06
C PRO A 222 -8.66 21.34 3.08
N ALA A 223 -7.45 21.00 3.48
CA ALA A 223 -6.28 21.06 2.62
C ALA A 223 -6.30 20.00 1.50
N LEU A 224 -6.99 18.87 1.74
CA LEU A 224 -7.12 17.76 0.80
C LEU A 224 -8.43 17.81 -0.01
N ALA A 225 -9.24 18.86 0.14
CA ALA A 225 -10.52 18.98 -0.55
C ALA A 225 -10.39 18.96 -2.09
N ALA A 226 -9.30 19.51 -2.63
CA ALA A 226 -9.01 19.48 -4.07
C ALA A 226 -8.79 18.06 -4.64
N PHE A 227 -8.56 17.08 -3.77
CA PHE A 227 -8.36 15.68 -4.13
C PHE A 227 -9.57 14.80 -3.81
N ASP A 228 -10.71 15.39 -3.45
CA ASP A 228 -11.93 14.67 -3.04
C ASP A 228 -11.67 13.61 -1.94
N ALA A 229 -10.75 13.92 -1.02
CA ALA A 229 -10.41 13.02 0.07
C ALA A 229 -11.59 12.85 1.03
N ALA A 230 -11.92 11.61 1.36
CA ALA A 230 -13.01 11.26 2.26
C ALA A 230 -12.54 10.27 3.36
N PRO A 231 -13.20 10.23 4.53
CA PRO A 231 -12.90 9.21 5.54
C PRO A 231 -12.94 7.80 4.98
N THR A 232 -11.96 6.96 5.36
CA THR A 232 -12.01 5.53 5.06
C THR A 232 -13.11 4.85 5.90
N PRO A 233 -13.62 3.68 5.45
CA PRO A 233 -14.74 3.00 6.14
C PRO A 233 -14.47 2.63 7.60
N HIS A 234 -13.22 2.31 7.95
CA HIS A 234 -12.92 1.71 9.25
C HIS A 234 -11.84 2.45 10.03
N ALA A 235 -10.74 2.88 9.39
CA ALA A 235 -9.62 3.47 10.13
C ALA A 235 -9.94 4.89 10.63
N PRO A 236 -9.86 5.17 11.96
CA PRO A 236 -10.19 6.50 12.50
C PRO A 236 -9.30 7.63 11.94
N ALA A 237 -8.04 7.33 11.64
CA ALA A 237 -7.09 8.27 11.05
C ALA A 237 -7.00 8.16 9.52
N GLY A 238 -7.83 7.32 8.90
CA GLY A 238 -7.76 7.03 7.47
C GLY A 238 -8.53 8.04 6.61
N LEU A 239 -7.93 8.45 5.50
CA LEU A 239 -8.59 9.14 4.40
C LEU A 239 -8.33 8.40 3.10
N ARG A 240 -9.32 8.32 2.25
CA ARG A 240 -9.27 7.72 0.91
C ARG A 240 -9.39 8.79 -0.14
N VAL A 241 -8.47 8.77 -1.10
CA VAL A 241 -8.46 9.68 -2.24
C VAL A 241 -8.83 8.89 -3.49
N PRO A 242 -9.80 9.37 -4.29
CA PRO A 242 -10.17 8.73 -5.54
C PRO A 242 -8.99 8.62 -6.50
N ILE A 243 -8.94 7.53 -7.26
CA ILE A 243 -8.03 7.37 -8.38
C ILE A 243 -8.77 7.61 -9.69
N GLY A 244 -8.14 8.28 -10.64
CA GLY A 244 -8.73 8.54 -11.95
C GLY A 244 -9.08 7.27 -12.73
N ALA A 245 -9.92 7.39 -13.74
CA ALA A 245 -10.30 6.27 -14.60
C ALA A 245 -9.08 5.62 -15.30
N ASP A 246 -8.01 6.39 -15.52
CA ASP A 246 -6.72 5.90 -16.01
C ASP A 246 -5.89 5.16 -14.92
N GLY A 247 -6.42 5.07 -13.71
CA GLY A 247 -5.79 4.41 -12.56
C GLY A 247 -4.70 5.20 -11.89
N ARG A 248 -4.63 6.51 -12.14
CA ARG A 248 -3.68 7.41 -11.47
C ARG A 248 -4.33 8.05 -10.26
N GLY A 249 -3.64 8.01 -9.15
CA GLY A 249 -3.90 8.90 -8.02
C GLY A 249 -3.13 10.21 -8.17
N PRO A 250 -3.53 11.25 -7.44
CA PRO A 250 -2.77 12.48 -7.35
C PRO A 250 -1.39 12.23 -6.71
N ALA A 251 -0.45 13.13 -6.99
CA ALA A 251 0.93 13.02 -6.50
C ALA A 251 1.05 13.55 -5.06
N LEU A 252 0.29 12.99 -4.13
CA LEU A 252 0.21 13.44 -2.73
C LEU A 252 1.57 13.57 -2.01
N HIS A 253 2.59 12.86 -2.48
CA HIS A 253 3.93 12.89 -1.89
C HIS A 253 4.73 14.19 -2.14
N VAL A 254 4.21 15.08 -2.98
CA VAL A 254 4.82 16.40 -3.23
C VAL A 254 4.04 17.55 -2.59
N GLU A 255 2.89 17.26 -1.97
CA GLU A 255 2.07 18.25 -1.29
C GLU A 255 2.75 18.74 0.00
N ALA A 256 2.49 20.00 0.36
CA ALA A 256 3.09 20.63 1.53
C ALA A 256 2.80 19.85 2.82
N GLU A 257 1.57 19.40 2.98
CA GLU A 257 1.12 18.64 4.14
C GLU A 257 1.85 17.29 4.26
N PHE A 258 2.17 16.63 3.14
CA PHE A 258 3.00 15.43 3.17
C PHE A 258 4.43 15.75 3.59
N LEU A 259 5.01 16.80 3.01
CA LEU A 259 6.39 17.23 3.30
C LEU A 259 6.55 17.69 4.75
N GLU A 260 5.50 18.23 5.35
CA GLU A 260 5.42 18.63 6.76
C GLU A 260 5.05 17.48 7.70
N GLY A 261 4.72 16.30 7.17
CA GLY A 261 4.45 15.09 7.95
C GLY A 261 3.04 15.01 8.56
N TRP A 262 2.06 15.68 7.97
CA TRP A 262 0.66 15.59 8.38
C TRP A 262 0.02 14.24 8.06
N TYR A 263 0.53 13.54 7.07
CA TYR A 263 0.06 12.20 6.71
C TYR A 263 1.14 11.32 6.09
N GLU A 264 0.85 10.03 6.07
CA GLU A 264 1.60 9.00 5.37
C GLU A 264 0.70 8.30 4.35
N ILE A 265 1.25 7.95 3.18
CA ILE A 265 0.55 7.09 2.22
C ILE A 265 0.61 5.66 2.75
N GLN A 266 -0.55 5.12 3.16
CA GLN A 266 -0.64 3.80 3.78
C GLN A 266 -2.04 3.22 3.57
N ASP A 267 -2.12 1.97 3.10
CA ASP A 267 -3.39 1.24 2.97
C ASP A 267 -4.14 1.18 4.31
N GLU A 268 -5.46 1.29 4.25
CA GLU A 268 -6.33 1.25 5.43
C GLU A 268 -6.14 -0.04 6.25
N GLY A 269 -5.96 -1.21 5.61
CA GLY A 269 -5.71 -2.47 6.32
C GLY A 269 -4.41 -2.46 7.10
N SER A 270 -3.36 -1.81 6.59
CA SER A 270 -2.10 -1.62 7.31
C SER A 270 -2.26 -0.67 8.52
N GLN A 271 -3.11 0.36 8.41
CA GLN A 271 -3.46 1.25 9.50
C GLN A 271 -4.20 0.49 10.60
N LEU A 272 -5.21 -0.29 10.22
CA LEU A 272 -6.00 -1.11 11.12
C LEU A 272 -5.16 -2.19 11.82
N ALA A 273 -4.22 -2.81 11.12
CA ALA A 273 -3.31 -3.78 11.72
C ALA A 273 -2.43 -3.13 12.83
N ALA A 274 -2.00 -1.89 12.65
CA ALA A 274 -1.28 -1.15 13.68
C ALA A 274 -2.20 -0.73 14.85
N LEU A 275 -3.44 -0.34 14.58
CA LEU A 275 -4.46 -0.03 15.59
C LEU A 275 -4.79 -1.26 16.45
N LEU A 276 -5.02 -2.42 15.82
CA LEU A 276 -5.29 -3.69 16.50
C LEU A 276 -4.11 -4.19 17.33
N ALA A 277 -2.90 -3.69 17.09
CA ALA A 277 -1.78 -3.93 17.98
C ALA A 277 -2.03 -3.31 19.38
N ALA A 278 -2.94 -2.36 19.53
CA ALA A 278 -3.35 -1.71 20.79
C ALA A 278 -2.17 -1.25 21.65
N PRO A 279 -1.22 -0.46 21.10
CA PRO A 279 -0.04 0.01 21.84
C PRO A 279 -0.47 0.97 22.96
N ARG A 280 0.31 1.03 24.06
CA ARG A 280 0.02 1.91 25.19
C ARG A 280 1.21 2.79 25.52
N ALA A 281 0.94 4.02 25.95
CA ALA A 281 1.98 4.88 26.53
C ALA A 281 2.63 4.19 27.75
N GLY A 282 3.93 4.36 27.92
CA GLY A 282 4.72 3.72 28.95
C GLY A 282 5.22 2.31 28.62
N GLU A 283 4.71 1.65 27.56
CA GLU A 283 5.23 0.35 27.12
C GLU A 283 6.60 0.48 26.44
N THR A 284 7.43 -0.56 26.57
CA THR A 284 8.55 -0.81 25.67
C THR A 284 8.04 -1.67 24.51
N ILE A 285 8.08 -1.13 23.30
CA ILE A 285 7.57 -1.76 22.09
C ILE A 285 8.70 -1.98 21.09
N VAL A 286 8.79 -3.17 20.52
CA VAL A 286 9.74 -3.49 19.42
C VAL A 286 8.95 -3.74 18.15
N ASP A 287 9.21 -2.95 17.09
CA ASP A 287 8.82 -3.25 15.71
C ASP A 287 9.96 -4.04 15.05
N LEU A 288 9.79 -5.35 14.97
CA LEU A 288 10.87 -6.30 14.65
C LEU A 288 11.13 -6.40 13.14
N CYS A 289 10.15 -6.06 12.30
CA CYS A 289 10.25 -6.07 10.83
C CYS A 289 9.80 -4.72 10.27
N ALA A 290 10.37 -3.63 10.78
CA ALA A 290 9.88 -2.26 10.58
C ALA A 290 9.89 -1.78 9.13
N GLY A 291 10.79 -2.33 8.28
CA GLY A 291 10.96 -1.84 6.92
C GLY A 291 11.14 -0.33 6.87
N GLY A 292 10.41 0.37 6.01
CA GLY A 292 10.44 1.84 5.95
C GLY A 292 9.72 2.56 7.09
N GLY A 293 9.29 1.87 8.16
CA GLY A 293 8.74 2.46 9.38
C GLY A 293 7.24 2.77 9.34
N GLY A 294 6.47 2.24 8.38
CA GLY A 294 5.05 2.56 8.26
C GLY A 294 4.24 2.26 9.52
N LYS A 295 4.44 1.07 10.12
CA LYS A 295 3.81 0.68 11.38
C LYS A 295 4.48 1.35 12.58
N THR A 296 5.81 1.49 12.59
CA THR A 296 6.54 2.26 13.61
C THR A 296 5.94 3.65 13.82
N LEU A 297 5.70 4.40 12.72
CA LEU A 297 5.10 5.73 12.78
C LEU A 297 3.65 5.69 13.29
N ALA A 298 2.90 4.64 12.96
CA ALA A 298 1.54 4.45 13.46
C ALA A 298 1.54 4.22 14.98
N LEU A 299 2.40 3.32 15.46
CA LEU A 299 2.55 3.02 16.90
C LEU A 299 2.99 4.25 17.71
N ALA A 300 3.91 5.05 17.16
CA ALA A 300 4.33 6.33 17.77
C ALA A 300 3.17 7.31 17.88
N ALA A 301 2.34 7.43 16.83
CA ALA A 301 1.19 8.33 16.82
C ALA A 301 0.08 7.85 17.78
N GLU A 302 -0.23 6.56 17.81
CA GLU A 302 -1.23 5.98 18.72
C GLU A 302 -0.85 6.15 20.21
N THR A 303 0.44 6.16 20.51
CA THR A 303 0.92 6.37 21.90
C THR A 303 1.29 7.83 22.22
N GLY A 304 1.10 8.76 21.27
CA GLY A 304 1.51 10.15 21.44
C GLY A 304 3.02 10.31 21.73
N ASN A 305 3.89 9.44 21.17
CA ASN A 305 5.30 9.29 21.52
C ASN A 305 5.55 8.88 22.98
N GLY A 306 4.55 8.40 23.71
CA GLY A 306 4.64 8.02 25.11
C GLY A 306 5.21 6.62 25.35
N ALA A 307 5.42 5.79 24.32
CA ALA A 307 6.06 4.48 24.42
C ALA A 307 7.56 4.59 24.11
N ARG A 308 8.36 3.71 24.72
CA ARG A 308 9.74 3.46 24.25
C ARG A 308 9.68 2.55 23.04
N LEU A 309 9.76 3.12 21.86
CA LEU A 309 9.63 2.40 20.59
C LEU A 309 11.01 2.10 19.99
N ILE A 310 11.28 0.84 19.71
CA ILE A 310 12.50 0.36 19.05
C ILE A 310 12.10 -0.27 17.70
N ALA A 311 12.73 0.19 16.61
CA ALA A 311 12.49 -0.30 15.26
C ALA A 311 13.74 -0.97 14.69
N THR A 312 13.56 -2.15 14.09
CA THR A 312 14.63 -2.85 13.37
C THR A 312 14.08 -3.64 12.19
N ASP A 313 14.94 -3.99 11.24
CA ASP A 313 14.63 -4.89 10.12
C ASP A 313 15.86 -5.72 9.79
N GLY A 314 15.65 -6.95 9.33
CA GLY A 314 16.74 -7.84 8.89
C GLY A 314 17.52 -7.32 7.68
N ASP A 315 16.93 -6.44 6.86
CA ASP A 315 17.58 -5.78 5.73
C ASP A 315 17.75 -4.27 6.01
N PRO A 316 19.01 -3.80 6.21
CA PRO A 316 19.29 -2.39 6.42
C PRO A 316 18.82 -1.46 5.29
N ARG A 317 18.70 -1.97 4.06
CA ARG A 317 18.23 -1.16 2.92
C ARG A 317 16.74 -0.87 3.03
N ARG A 318 15.97 -1.83 3.54
CA ARG A 318 14.52 -1.65 3.82
C ARG A 318 14.31 -0.67 4.97
N LEU A 319 15.22 -0.66 5.95
CA LEU A 319 15.15 0.20 7.13
C LEU A 319 15.60 1.65 6.84
N ALA A 320 16.46 1.86 5.86
CA ALA A 320 17.07 3.17 5.60
C ALA A 320 16.07 4.36 5.48
N PRO A 321 14.88 4.22 4.83
CA PRO A 321 13.92 5.32 4.72
C PRO A 321 13.29 5.76 6.06
N ILE A 322 13.39 4.96 7.13
CA ILE A 322 12.73 5.24 8.42
C ILE A 322 13.20 6.55 9.05
N HIS A 323 14.49 6.88 8.92
CA HIS A 323 15.09 8.06 9.54
C HIS A 323 14.47 9.38 9.05
N GLU A 324 14.30 9.50 7.72
CA GLU A 324 13.67 10.68 7.13
C GLU A 324 12.19 10.76 7.52
N ARG A 325 11.48 9.63 7.52
CA ARG A 325 10.07 9.57 7.87
C ARG A 325 9.81 9.90 9.34
N LEU A 326 10.65 9.42 10.28
CA LEU A 326 10.61 9.80 11.69
C LEU A 326 10.79 11.31 11.84
N ARG A 327 11.82 11.88 11.20
CA ARG A 327 12.09 13.32 11.24
C ARG A 327 10.91 14.14 10.70
N ARG A 328 10.33 13.74 9.57
CA ARG A 328 9.22 14.43 8.92
C ARG A 328 7.94 14.36 9.77
N SER A 329 7.59 13.18 10.27
CA SER A 329 6.35 12.97 11.04
C SER A 329 6.42 13.51 12.49
N GLY A 330 7.61 13.70 13.05
CA GLY A 330 7.81 13.99 14.47
C GLY A 330 7.64 12.75 15.38
N ALA A 331 7.54 11.55 14.79
CA ALA A 331 7.51 10.31 15.55
C ALA A 331 8.88 9.99 16.15
N GLN A 332 8.88 9.41 17.36
CA GLN A 332 10.09 9.07 18.10
C GLN A 332 10.25 7.56 18.17
N ALA A 333 11.40 7.07 17.71
CA ALA A 333 11.79 5.67 17.84
C ALA A 333 13.32 5.52 17.84
N GLU A 334 13.81 4.58 18.61
CA GLU A 334 15.18 4.10 18.57
C GLU A 334 15.34 3.15 17.39
N VAL A 335 16.15 3.50 16.38
CA VAL A 335 16.39 2.66 15.22
C VAL A 335 17.66 1.85 15.42
N ARG A 336 17.51 0.53 15.46
CA ARG A 336 18.63 -0.39 15.57
C ARG A 336 18.87 -1.09 14.25
N THR A 337 20.01 -0.78 13.61
CA THR A 337 20.38 -1.33 12.31
C THR A 337 21.36 -2.50 12.46
N PRO A 338 21.06 -3.70 11.96
CA PRO A 338 22.00 -4.82 11.98
C PRO A 338 23.29 -4.48 11.25
N ARG A 339 24.44 -4.78 11.86
CA ARG A 339 25.74 -4.61 11.22
C ARG A 339 25.98 -5.70 10.18
N SER A 340 26.53 -5.34 9.03
CA SER A 340 27.00 -6.29 8.03
C SER A 340 28.32 -6.92 8.52
N GLY A 341 28.45 -8.26 8.50
CA GLY A 341 29.68 -8.97 8.85
C GLY A 341 29.48 -10.36 9.44
N LYS A 342 30.57 -11.12 9.60
CA LYS A 342 30.54 -12.53 10.06
C LYS A 342 30.13 -12.70 11.53
N ALA A 343 30.26 -11.68 12.38
CA ALA A 343 29.79 -11.68 13.76
C ALA A 343 28.54 -10.82 13.87
N ARG A 344 27.38 -11.39 13.53
CA ARG A 344 26.09 -10.79 13.82
C ARG A 344 25.82 -10.87 15.33
N ALA A 345 26.31 -9.90 16.11
CA ALA A 345 25.79 -9.74 17.47
C ALA A 345 24.28 -9.45 17.35
N ASP A 346 23.49 -10.10 18.19
CA ASP A 346 22.06 -9.80 18.28
C ASP A 346 21.89 -8.41 18.87
N ILE A 347 21.49 -7.47 18.02
CA ILE A 347 21.35 -6.06 18.40
C ILE A 347 20.19 -5.80 19.38
N LEU A 348 19.41 -6.81 19.72
CA LEU A 348 18.29 -6.77 20.65
C LEU A 348 18.50 -7.65 21.88
N GLU A 349 19.69 -8.25 22.09
CA GLU A 349 19.99 -9.16 23.21
C GLU A 349 19.71 -8.51 24.58
N ASP A 350 20.00 -7.22 24.71
CA ASP A 350 19.72 -6.42 25.92
C ASP A 350 18.23 -6.31 26.28
N LEU A 351 17.33 -6.63 25.35
CA LEU A 351 15.88 -6.57 25.49
C LEU A 351 15.23 -7.92 25.74
N ASP A 352 15.98 -9.03 25.82
CA ASP A 352 15.44 -10.36 26.04
C ASP A 352 14.61 -10.43 27.35
N GLY A 353 13.36 -10.84 27.20
CA GLY A 353 12.40 -10.97 28.31
C GLY A 353 11.95 -9.65 28.95
N LYS A 354 12.18 -8.50 28.27
CA LYS A 354 11.91 -7.16 28.85
C LYS A 354 10.89 -6.33 28.05
N VAL A 355 10.47 -6.80 26.89
CA VAL A 355 9.60 -6.05 25.96
C VAL A 355 8.14 -6.30 26.30
N ASP A 356 7.34 -5.22 26.46
CA ASP A 356 5.91 -5.32 26.73
C ASP A 356 5.14 -5.80 25.51
N ARG A 357 5.53 -5.31 24.31
CA ARG A 357 4.87 -5.61 23.06
C ARG A 357 5.89 -5.76 21.93
N VAL A 358 5.83 -6.89 21.23
CA VAL A 358 6.63 -7.10 20.02
C VAL A 358 5.68 -7.13 18.83
N VAL A 359 5.82 -6.18 17.92
CA VAL A 359 5.07 -6.14 16.66
C VAL A 359 5.93 -6.77 15.57
N VAL A 360 5.34 -7.72 14.87
CA VAL A 360 5.99 -8.51 13.82
C VAL A 360 5.18 -8.37 12.54
N ASP A 361 5.47 -7.33 11.74
CA ASP A 361 4.97 -7.23 10.35
C ASP A 361 5.79 -8.15 9.47
N ALA A 362 5.45 -9.44 9.51
CA ALA A 362 6.31 -10.53 9.08
C ALA A 362 6.56 -10.52 7.56
N PRO A 363 7.76 -10.93 7.12
CA PRO A 363 8.00 -11.19 5.71
C PRO A 363 7.03 -12.28 5.24
N CYS A 364 6.27 -12.01 4.17
CA CYS A 364 5.26 -12.92 3.66
C CYS A 364 5.19 -12.89 2.13
N THR A 365 4.36 -13.75 1.54
CA THR A 365 4.16 -13.78 0.08
C THR A 365 3.45 -12.53 -0.46
N GLY A 366 2.77 -11.78 0.41
CA GLY A 366 2.02 -10.58 0.02
C GLY A 366 0.76 -10.88 -0.79
N SER A 367 0.17 -12.08 -0.65
CA SER A 367 -1.02 -12.49 -1.41
C SER A 367 -2.22 -11.55 -1.21
N GLY A 368 -2.33 -10.90 -0.08
CA GLY A 368 -3.35 -9.90 0.21
C GLY A 368 -3.16 -8.56 -0.50
N THR A 369 -1.99 -8.31 -1.11
CA THR A 369 -1.66 -7.03 -1.78
C THR A 369 -1.63 -7.12 -3.31
N TRP A 370 -2.15 -8.20 -3.90
CA TRP A 370 -2.11 -8.40 -5.35
C TRP A 370 -2.81 -7.29 -6.14
N ARG A 371 -3.78 -6.62 -5.52
CA ARG A 371 -4.41 -5.44 -6.15
C ARG A 371 -3.44 -4.26 -6.34
N ARG A 372 -2.35 -4.17 -5.56
CA ARG A 372 -1.26 -3.18 -5.70
C ARG A 372 -0.11 -3.71 -6.55
N ASN A 373 0.26 -4.97 -6.32
CA ASN A 373 1.40 -5.63 -6.93
C ASN A 373 0.95 -6.86 -7.76
N PRO A 374 0.22 -6.67 -8.89
CA PRO A 374 -0.39 -7.78 -9.61
C PRO A 374 0.63 -8.72 -10.26
N ASP A 375 1.87 -8.28 -10.47
CA ASP A 375 2.98 -9.12 -10.94
C ASP A 375 3.46 -10.10 -9.86
N ALA A 376 3.31 -9.77 -8.57
CA ALA A 376 3.79 -10.60 -7.47
C ALA A 376 3.13 -11.98 -7.48
N LYS A 377 1.83 -12.08 -7.78
CA LYS A 377 1.11 -13.35 -7.85
C LYS A 377 1.69 -14.31 -8.91
N TRP A 378 2.14 -13.78 -10.06
CA TRP A 378 2.70 -14.58 -11.16
C TRP A 378 4.17 -14.94 -10.96
N ARG A 379 4.85 -14.26 -10.05
CA ARG A 379 6.22 -14.60 -9.61
C ARG A 379 6.25 -15.57 -8.43
N LEU A 380 5.12 -15.71 -7.73
CA LEU A 380 4.98 -16.62 -6.59
C LEU A 380 5.14 -18.09 -7.04
N ARG A 381 5.81 -18.88 -6.23
CA ARG A 381 6.06 -20.32 -6.45
C ARG A 381 5.93 -21.09 -5.14
N PRO A 382 5.69 -22.38 -5.17
CA PRO A 382 5.65 -23.21 -3.95
C PRO A 382 6.88 -23.04 -3.04
N GLY A 383 8.08 -23.01 -3.62
CA GLY A 383 9.31 -22.76 -2.86
C GLY A 383 9.39 -21.37 -2.21
N SER A 384 8.74 -20.37 -2.77
CA SER A 384 8.67 -19.03 -2.16
C SER A 384 7.83 -19.05 -0.89
N LEU A 385 6.73 -19.79 -0.86
CA LEU A 385 5.91 -19.95 0.34
C LEU A 385 6.70 -20.64 1.45
N ALA A 386 7.37 -21.75 1.15
CA ALA A 386 8.20 -22.46 2.11
C ALA A 386 9.32 -21.58 2.69
N LEU A 387 9.96 -20.75 1.87
CA LEU A 387 10.96 -19.78 2.33
C LEU A 387 10.35 -18.77 3.31
N ARG A 388 9.18 -18.19 2.97
CA ARG A 388 8.52 -17.19 3.83
C ARG A 388 8.07 -17.77 5.16
N THR A 389 7.49 -18.97 5.17
CA THR A 389 7.10 -19.63 6.43
C THR A 389 8.30 -19.93 7.32
N ALA A 390 9.46 -20.30 6.74
CA ALA A 390 10.70 -20.46 7.50
C ALA A 390 11.22 -19.14 8.09
N GLU A 391 11.18 -18.05 7.33
CA GLU A 391 11.53 -16.70 7.82
C GLU A 391 10.57 -16.25 8.94
N GLN A 392 9.26 -16.50 8.78
CA GLN A 392 8.24 -16.19 9.79
C GLN A 392 8.50 -16.94 11.10
N ALA A 393 8.85 -18.24 11.03
CA ALA A 393 9.20 -19.02 12.21
C ALA A 393 10.41 -18.42 12.95
N GLN A 394 11.43 -17.95 12.23
CA GLN A 394 12.62 -17.31 12.83
C GLN A 394 12.29 -15.99 13.53
N VAL A 395 11.52 -15.12 12.88
CA VAL A 395 11.16 -13.82 13.49
C VAL A 395 10.19 -13.98 14.66
N LEU A 396 9.29 -14.98 14.61
CA LEU A 396 8.39 -15.30 15.71
C LEU A 396 9.14 -15.88 16.91
N ASP A 397 10.13 -16.77 16.68
CA ASP A 397 10.99 -17.28 17.74
C ASP A 397 11.79 -16.14 18.40
N ARG A 398 12.29 -15.20 17.61
CA ARG A 398 12.97 -14.01 18.14
C ARG A 398 12.01 -13.14 18.95
N ALA A 399 10.79 -12.91 18.49
CA ALA A 399 9.76 -12.17 19.21
C ALA A 399 9.43 -12.83 20.57
N ALA A 400 9.34 -14.16 20.58
CA ALA A 400 9.07 -14.93 21.81
C ALA A 400 10.16 -14.82 22.87
N ARG A 401 11.42 -14.60 22.48
CA ARG A 401 12.52 -14.33 23.44
C ARG A 401 12.46 -12.91 23.99
N LEU A 402 12.12 -11.92 23.15
CA LEU A 402 12.06 -10.51 23.52
C LEU A 402 10.93 -10.21 24.51
N VAL A 403 9.73 -10.73 24.24
CA VAL A 403 8.54 -10.37 25.02
C VAL A 403 8.68 -10.85 26.47
N ARG A 404 8.33 -9.99 27.46
CA ARG A 404 8.35 -10.34 28.88
C ARG A 404 7.17 -11.23 29.28
N PRO A 405 7.22 -11.95 30.42
CA PRO A 405 6.01 -12.54 31.01
C PRO A 405 4.89 -11.51 31.15
N GLY A 406 3.67 -11.86 30.77
CA GLY A 406 2.52 -10.94 30.70
C GLY A 406 2.53 -9.97 29.53
N GLY A 407 3.57 -9.96 28.68
CA GLY A 407 3.65 -9.17 27.45
C GLY A 407 2.95 -9.83 26.27
N ARG A 408 2.95 -9.18 25.11
CA ARG A 408 2.24 -9.61 23.90
C ARG A 408 3.10 -9.58 22.66
N ILE A 409 2.91 -10.55 21.78
CA ILE A 409 3.40 -10.54 20.40
C ILE A 409 2.19 -10.23 19.51
N VAL A 410 2.34 -9.26 18.62
CA VAL A 410 1.35 -8.93 17.58
C VAL A 410 1.91 -9.36 16.24
N TYR A 411 1.38 -10.46 15.73
CA TYR A 411 1.77 -11.04 14.46
C TYR A 411 0.90 -10.53 13.34
N ILE A 412 1.53 -9.96 12.32
CA ILE A 412 0.84 -9.32 11.19
C ILE A 412 1.44 -9.86 9.89
N THR A 413 0.60 -10.20 8.93
CA THR A 413 1.00 -10.45 7.54
C THR A 413 0.10 -9.70 6.58
N CYS A 414 0.58 -9.41 5.38
CA CYS A 414 -0.26 -9.01 4.25
C CYS A 414 -0.57 -10.22 3.35
N SER A 415 -0.91 -11.36 3.96
CA SER A 415 -1.21 -12.63 3.28
C SER A 415 -2.64 -13.12 3.56
N LEU A 416 -3.19 -13.85 2.60
CA LEU A 416 -4.44 -14.61 2.73
C LEU A 416 -4.18 -16.13 2.84
N LEU A 417 -2.93 -16.56 2.89
CA LEU A 417 -2.57 -17.97 2.94
C LEU A 417 -2.52 -18.47 4.39
N ALA A 418 -3.29 -19.51 4.70
CA ALA A 418 -3.37 -20.09 6.04
C ALA A 418 -1.99 -20.56 6.56
N ALA A 419 -1.12 -21.02 5.67
CA ALA A 419 0.24 -21.43 5.99
C ALA A 419 1.09 -20.28 6.59
N GLU A 420 0.83 -19.04 6.20
CA GLU A 420 1.52 -17.84 6.69
C GLU A 420 0.81 -17.19 7.90
N ASN A 421 -0.43 -17.57 8.18
CA ASN A 421 -1.31 -16.95 9.16
C ASN A 421 -1.53 -17.90 10.37
N ASP A 422 -2.69 -18.57 10.45
CA ASP A 422 -3.02 -19.42 11.60
C ASP A 422 -2.00 -20.55 11.83
N ALA A 423 -1.45 -21.15 10.78
CA ALA A 423 -0.45 -22.20 10.92
C ALA A 423 0.85 -21.68 11.54
N ALA A 424 1.29 -20.47 11.21
CA ALA A 424 2.47 -19.85 11.81
C ALA A 424 2.26 -19.55 13.30
N VAL A 425 1.07 -19.06 13.67
CA VAL A 425 0.69 -18.81 15.08
C VAL A 425 0.65 -20.13 15.86
N GLN A 426 -0.02 -21.15 15.31
CA GLN A 426 -0.11 -22.47 15.93
C GLN A 426 1.27 -23.09 16.14
N ALA A 427 2.17 -22.98 15.17
CA ALA A 427 3.53 -23.49 15.26
C ALA A 427 4.32 -22.81 16.40
N LEU A 428 4.21 -21.48 16.55
CA LEU A 428 4.83 -20.75 17.66
C LEU A 428 4.32 -21.27 19.02
N VAL A 429 3.00 -21.28 19.20
CA VAL A 429 2.38 -21.66 20.50
C VAL A 429 2.74 -23.09 20.87
N SER A 430 2.72 -24.02 19.91
CA SER A 430 3.11 -25.42 20.12
C SER A 430 4.59 -25.57 20.44
N GLY A 431 5.47 -24.84 19.75
CA GLY A 431 6.93 -24.90 19.92
C GLY A 431 7.39 -24.40 21.29
N TRP A 432 6.69 -23.44 21.89
CA TRP A 432 7.00 -22.87 23.20
C TRP A 432 6.26 -23.54 24.38
N ARG A 433 5.70 -24.72 24.17
CA ARG A 433 5.18 -25.65 25.20
C ARG A 433 4.34 -24.99 26.29
N GLY A 434 3.26 -24.32 25.88
CA GLY A 434 2.27 -23.75 26.83
C GLY A 434 2.72 -22.45 27.52
N ARG A 435 3.79 -21.81 27.07
CA ARG A 435 4.21 -20.50 27.57
C ARG A 435 3.42 -19.33 26.96
N PHE A 436 2.68 -19.59 25.91
CA PHE A 436 1.90 -18.62 25.18
C PHE A 436 0.46 -19.09 24.98
N ASP A 437 -0.47 -18.14 25.04
CA ASP A 437 -1.85 -18.32 24.65
C ASP A 437 -2.20 -17.35 23.50
N VAL A 438 -3.06 -17.80 22.60
CA VAL A 438 -3.62 -16.91 21.57
C VAL A 438 -4.73 -16.07 22.21
N VAL A 439 -4.68 -14.77 22.03
CA VAL A 439 -5.77 -13.87 22.44
C VAL A 439 -6.94 -14.09 21.47
N PRO A 440 -8.17 -14.32 21.99
CA PRO A 440 -9.34 -14.53 21.14
C PRO A 440 -9.50 -13.40 20.11
N PRO A 441 -9.87 -13.69 18.85
CA PRO A 441 -10.05 -12.67 17.81
C PRO A 441 -11.03 -11.55 18.21
N ASP A 442 -12.08 -11.85 18.94
CA ASP A 442 -13.04 -10.85 19.43
C ASP A 442 -12.41 -9.86 20.42
N ASP A 443 -11.48 -10.32 21.26
CA ASP A 443 -10.71 -9.47 22.17
C ASP A 443 -9.71 -8.60 21.42
N VAL A 444 -9.13 -9.10 20.32
CA VAL A 444 -8.27 -8.31 19.41
C VAL A 444 -9.11 -7.21 18.76
N LEU A 445 -10.31 -7.54 18.29
CA LEU A 445 -11.23 -6.59 17.65
C LEU A 445 -11.79 -5.54 18.63
N ALA A 446 -11.73 -5.76 19.93
CA ALA A 446 -12.13 -4.76 20.92
C ALA A 446 -11.28 -3.47 20.86
N ALA A 447 -10.06 -3.52 20.29
CA ALA A 447 -9.24 -2.35 20.05
C ALA A 447 -9.60 -1.59 18.75
N GLY A 448 -10.41 -2.18 17.89
CA GLY A 448 -10.83 -1.61 16.61
C GLY A 448 -12.24 -1.02 16.65
N PRO A 449 -12.65 -0.32 15.58
CA PRO A 449 -13.99 0.22 15.45
C PRO A 449 -15.04 -0.89 15.18
N ASP A 450 -16.30 -0.66 15.56
CA ASP A 450 -17.39 -1.60 15.36
C ASP A 450 -17.63 -1.92 13.87
N SER A 451 -17.42 -0.94 12.98
CA SER A 451 -17.52 -1.13 11.54
C SER A 451 -16.54 -2.19 11.01
N LEU A 452 -15.33 -2.27 11.60
CA LEU A 452 -14.37 -3.31 11.26
C LEU A 452 -14.82 -4.68 11.75
N ARG A 453 -15.32 -4.76 13.00
CA ARG A 453 -15.80 -6.02 13.61
C ARG A 453 -16.88 -6.67 12.76
N ALA A 454 -17.81 -5.87 12.20
CA ALA A 454 -18.87 -6.36 11.33
C ALA A 454 -18.41 -6.86 9.97
N ALA A 455 -17.25 -6.38 9.49
CA ALA A 455 -16.76 -6.61 8.13
C ALA A 455 -15.72 -7.73 8.03
N VAL A 456 -14.86 -7.89 9.03
CA VAL A 456 -13.73 -8.85 8.98
C VAL A 456 -14.20 -10.31 9.01
N ARG A 457 -13.28 -11.20 8.62
CA ARG A 457 -13.39 -12.63 8.89
C ARG A 457 -12.54 -12.96 10.12
N THR A 458 -13.11 -13.61 11.12
CA THR A 458 -12.35 -14.23 12.19
C THR A 458 -11.87 -15.62 11.76
N THR A 459 -10.67 -16.00 12.16
CA THR A 459 -10.09 -17.32 11.94
C THR A 459 -9.86 -18.01 13.28
N ALA A 460 -9.24 -19.16 13.30
CA ALA A 460 -8.95 -19.87 14.54
C ALA A 460 -8.07 -19.07 15.52
N HIS A 461 -7.17 -18.23 14.99
CA HIS A 461 -6.14 -17.56 15.80
C HIS A 461 -6.06 -16.04 15.57
N GLY A 462 -6.82 -15.48 14.63
CA GLY A 462 -6.69 -14.07 14.29
C GLY A 462 -7.85 -13.47 13.52
N VAL A 463 -7.59 -12.30 13.01
CA VAL A 463 -8.53 -11.45 12.25
C VAL A 463 -8.00 -11.29 10.83
N GLN A 464 -8.82 -11.59 9.83
CA GLN A 464 -8.48 -11.48 8.41
C GLN A 464 -9.28 -10.36 7.76
N MET A 465 -8.61 -9.33 7.30
CA MET A 465 -9.12 -8.28 6.42
C MET A 465 -8.90 -8.66 4.95
N SER A 466 -9.77 -8.22 4.06
CA SER A 466 -9.62 -8.50 2.62
C SER A 466 -10.32 -7.46 1.74
N PRO A 467 -9.93 -7.35 0.46
CA PRO A 467 -10.54 -6.40 -0.47
C PRO A 467 -12.06 -6.54 -0.64
N LEU A 468 -12.59 -7.76 -0.62
CA LEU A 468 -14.03 -7.98 -0.76
C LEU A 468 -14.80 -7.52 0.47
N ARG A 469 -14.31 -7.86 1.67
CA ARG A 469 -15.06 -7.69 2.92
C ARG A 469 -14.85 -6.32 3.55
N THR A 470 -13.60 -5.87 3.63
CA THR A 470 -13.23 -4.61 4.31
C THR A 470 -12.86 -3.48 3.34
N GLY A 471 -12.75 -3.75 2.02
CA GLY A 471 -12.28 -2.75 1.05
C GLY A 471 -10.79 -2.39 1.18
N THR A 472 -10.06 -3.08 2.06
CA THR A 472 -8.63 -2.88 2.36
C THR A 472 -7.76 -3.86 1.58
N ASP A 473 -6.43 -3.76 1.66
CA ASP A 473 -5.57 -4.90 1.32
C ASP A 473 -5.82 -6.06 2.28
N GLY A 474 -5.47 -7.27 1.88
CA GLY A 474 -5.60 -8.45 2.73
C GLY A 474 -4.54 -8.42 3.83
N PHE A 475 -4.97 -8.20 5.07
CA PHE A 475 -4.12 -8.25 6.25
C PHE A 475 -4.64 -9.26 7.25
N TYR A 476 -3.73 -10.00 7.85
CA TYR A 476 -3.99 -10.88 8.98
C TYR A 476 -3.36 -10.29 10.24
N VAL A 477 -4.06 -10.36 11.36
CA VAL A 477 -3.57 -9.92 12.66
C VAL A 477 -3.91 -10.96 13.72
N ALA A 478 -2.90 -11.45 14.43
CA ALA A 478 -3.06 -12.30 15.62
C ALA A 478 -2.29 -11.70 16.79
N VAL A 479 -2.85 -11.80 17.98
CA VAL A 479 -2.20 -11.39 19.23
C VAL A 479 -1.95 -12.61 20.10
N ILE A 480 -0.71 -12.75 20.56
CA ILE A 480 -0.24 -13.91 21.32
C ILE A 480 0.29 -13.37 22.65
N ALA A 481 -0.29 -13.82 23.76
CA ALA A 481 0.08 -13.37 25.10
C ALA A 481 1.10 -14.36 25.70
N ARG A 482 2.21 -13.84 26.27
CA ARG A 482 3.11 -14.64 27.09
C ARG A 482 2.54 -14.77 28.49
N LYS A 483 2.41 -16.01 28.97
CA LYS A 483 1.99 -16.27 30.37
C LYS A 483 2.91 -15.59 31.37
N ALA A 484 2.33 -15.18 32.50
CA ALA A 484 3.04 -14.54 33.61
C ALA A 484 4.06 -15.50 34.27
#